data_f194ca3736c96001c9244c70f4db8fb3
#
_entry.id   f194ca3736c96001c9244c70f4db8fb3
#
_cell.length_a   1.000
_cell.length_b   1.000
_cell.length_c   1.000
_cell.angle_alpha   90.00
_cell.angle_beta   90.00
_cell.angle_gamma   90.00
#
_symmetry.space_group_name_H-M   'P 1'
#
loop_
_entity.id
_entity.type
_entity.pdbx_description
1 polymer ?
#
loop_
_entity_poly.entity_id
_entity_poly.type
_entity_poly.pdbx_seq_one_letter_code
_entity_poly.pdbx_strand_id
1 'polypeptide(L)'
;MTITRRNILAGSAAAGGLAGFPAIVRAQQKFEVKVANFVGPQHFQSQYLVKWGEDLEKKSNGRLTFKHFPGAQMGPTPKHFDFARDGTAEIAYILHGATPGRFPLTELVNMPYLVASAEHGIKILNDPELRAKHLDAEHKGTKVLYLFTHQPGSVHTTKKAIRSLEDAKGLRLRFSTPAIREFIAAMGATPVGVPPTEVAEQLQKGTLDGAFTDYGGAGIAWKLGGICKYTTEMYCFVSSFAVVANEAWFAKLPPDLQKMVTDSVTGIEKDIGTGWDALDVPGKKAMMDGGGEGIRLAKTEDEKLHRIGADVTESTLKAMEAKGMPARAVYGMMKSLAAKHAKTSKSFWA
;
A
#
# COMPACT_ATOMS: atom_id res chain seq x y z
N MET A 1 74.62 -12.74 56.67
CA MET A 1 73.42 -11.94 56.45
C MET A 1 72.30 -12.89 56.05
N THR A 2 71.45 -13.23 57.01
CA THR A 2 70.36 -14.22 56.87
C THR A 2 69.12 -13.43 56.44
N ILE A 3 68.65 -13.67 55.20
CA ILE A 3 67.38 -13.14 54.70
C ILE A 3 66.24 -13.98 55.25
N THR A 4 65.51 -13.40 56.16
CA THR A 4 64.33 -14.05 56.76
C THR A 4 63.09 -13.95 55.87
N ARG A 5 62.36 -15.06 55.79
CA ARG A 5 61.10 -15.24 54.97
C ARG A 5 60.03 -14.17 55.22
N ARG A 6 60.26 -13.27 56.15
CA ARG A 6 59.29 -12.24 56.57
C ARG A 6 59.33 -10.96 55.64
N ASN A 7 60.39 -10.81 54.88
CA ASN A 7 60.57 -9.61 54.01
C ASN A 7 60.12 -9.82 52.56
N ILE A 8 59.61 -11.00 52.21
CA ILE A 8 59.11 -11.34 50.86
C ILE A 8 57.60 -11.07 50.72
N LEU A 9 56.86 -10.92 51.84
CA LEU A 9 55.42 -10.71 51.81
C LEU A 9 54.97 -9.23 51.81
N ALA A 10 55.86 -8.26 51.87
CA ALA A 10 55.53 -6.84 51.90
C ALA A 10 55.64 -6.16 50.51
N GLY A 11 56.12 -6.87 49.46
CA GLY A 11 56.34 -6.31 48.11
C GLY A 11 55.28 -6.65 47.06
N SER A 12 54.27 -7.47 47.41
CA SER A 12 53.31 -7.99 46.42
C SER A 12 51.92 -7.36 46.49
N ALA A 13 51.71 -6.31 47.29
CA ALA A 13 50.38 -5.72 47.50
C ALA A 13 50.09 -4.46 46.65
N ALA A 14 50.98 -4.06 45.71
CA ALA A 14 50.82 -2.82 44.93
C ALA A 14 50.64 -3.01 43.40
N ALA A 15 50.50 -4.29 42.93
CA ALA A 15 50.35 -4.57 41.49
C ALA A 15 49.02 -5.28 41.11
N GLY A 16 48.00 -5.24 41.97
CA GLY A 16 46.74 -5.94 41.79
C GLY A 16 45.48 -5.06 41.54
N GLY A 17 45.66 -3.84 41.01
CA GLY A 17 44.57 -2.87 40.92
C GLY A 17 44.01 -2.57 39.52
N LEU A 18 44.30 -3.40 38.50
CA LEU A 18 43.67 -3.31 37.19
C LEU A 18 43.04 -4.66 36.80
N ALA A 19 42.20 -5.22 37.70
CA ALA A 19 41.22 -6.21 37.29
C ALA A 19 40.21 -5.43 36.43
N GLY A 20 40.40 -5.45 35.11
CA GLY A 20 39.41 -4.97 34.17
C GLY A 20 38.08 -5.66 34.50
N PHE A 21 37.09 -4.87 34.94
CA PHE A 21 35.71 -5.34 34.99
C PHE A 21 35.41 -5.95 33.62
N PRO A 22 34.95 -7.19 33.51
CA PRO A 22 34.50 -7.73 32.25
C PRO A 22 33.41 -6.76 31.79
N ALA A 23 33.68 -6.06 30.68
CA ALA A 23 32.63 -5.32 30.01
C ALA A 23 31.57 -6.35 29.70
N ILE A 24 30.47 -6.36 30.48
CA ILE A 24 29.29 -7.15 30.15
C ILE A 24 28.82 -6.56 28.82
N VAL A 25 29.29 -7.14 27.72
CA VAL A 25 28.70 -6.94 26.41
C VAL A 25 27.29 -7.48 26.53
N ARG A 26 26.37 -6.61 26.97
CA ARG A 26 24.93 -6.93 26.89
C ARG A 26 24.70 -7.27 25.43
N ALA A 27 24.47 -8.55 25.15
CA ALA A 27 24.03 -8.97 23.83
C ALA A 27 22.86 -8.07 23.44
N GLN A 28 23.04 -7.26 22.41
CA GLN A 28 22.00 -6.33 21.97
C GLN A 28 20.78 -7.18 21.61
N GLN A 29 19.65 -6.88 22.23
CA GLN A 29 18.40 -7.60 21.96
C GLN A 29 18.06 -7.49 20.47
N LYS A 30 17.87 -8.65 19.84
CA LYS A 30 17.48 -8.77 18.44
C LYS A 30 15.99 -8.95 18.32
N PHE A 31 15.40 -8.37 17.28
CA PHE A 31 13.99 -8.46 16.97
C PHE A 31 13.83 -8.96 15.53
N GLU A 32 13.27 -10.15 15.38
CA GLU A 32 12.87 -10.66 14.07
C GLU A 32 11.55 -10.00 13.66
N VAL A 33 11.47 -9.50 12.43
CA VAL A 33 10.33 -8.81 11.86
C VAL A 33 9.81 -9.60 10.67
N LYS A 34 8.69 -10.29 10.86
CA LYS A 34 7.97 -10.94 9.77
C LYS A 34 7.12 -9.92 9.03
N VAL A 35 7.28 -9.85 7.72
CA VAL A 35 6.56 -8.92 6.84
C VAL A 35 5.59 -9.71 5.97
N ALA A 36 4.31 -9.65 6.29
CA ALA A 36 3.25 -10.25 5.48
C ALA A 36 2.92 -9.37 4.27
N ASN A 37 2.97 -9.94 3.07
CA ASN A 37 2.76 -9.23 1.82
C ASN A 37 1.95 -10.10 0.84
N PHE A 38 0.86 -9.55 0.30
CA PHE A 38 -0.03 -10.30 -0.61
C PHE A 38 0.38 -10.23 -2.08
N VAL A 39 1.25 -9.28 -2.48
CA VAL A 39 1.72 -9.18 -3.86
C VAL A 39 3.01 -9.98 -4.07
N GLY A 40 3.24 -10.42 -5.32
CA GLY A 40 4.39 -11.23 -5.67
C GLY A 40 5.75 -10.52 -5.48
N PRO A 41 6.87 -11.26 -5.46
CA PRO A 41 8.19 -10.69 -5.14
C PRO A 41 8.70 -9.70 -6.18
N GLN A 42 8.20 -9.76 -7.43
CA GLN A 42 8.58 -8.82 -8.50
C GLN A 42 7.78 -7.52 -8.49
N HIS A 43 6.76 -7.43 -7.64
CA HIS A 43 5.96 -6.23 -7.51
C HIS A 43 6.75 -5.11 -6.84
N PHE A 44 6.61 -3.87 -7.33
CA PHE A 44 7.30 -2.70 -6.78
C PHE A 44 7.23 -2.62 -5.25
N GLN A 45 6.04 -2.75 -4.67
CA GLN A 45 5.86 -2.68 -3.22
C GLN A 45 6.60 -3.79 -2.46
N SER A 46 6.71 -5.00 -3.03
CA SER A 46 7.51 -6.07 -2.42
C SER A 46 8.98 -5.72 -2.40
N GLN A 47 9.50 -5.25 -3.53
CA GLN A 47 10.91 -4.85 -3.65
C GLN A 47 11.24 -3.67 -2.75
N TYR A 48 10.33 -2.70 -2.65
CA TYR A 48 10.49 -1.58 -1.72
C TYR A 48 10.55 -2.05 -0.27
N LEU A 49 9.64 -2.92 0.17
CA LEU A 49 9.63 -3.43 1.56
C LEU A 49 10.89 -4.24 1.88
N VAL A 50 11.42 -5.02 0.93
CA VAL A 50 12.68 -5.74 1.10
C VAL A 50 13.83 -4.74 1.31
N LYS A 51 13.99 -3.78 0.42
CA LYS A 51 15.04 -2.75 0.52
C LYS A 51 14.92 -1.93 1.81
N TRP A 52 13.70 -1.54 2.17
CA TRP A 52 13.42 -0.82 3.41
C TRP A 52 13.84 -1.63 4.64
N GLY A 53 13.55 -2.94 4.65
CA GLY A 53 13.96 -3.86 5.72
C GLY A 53 15.49 -3.98 5.80
N GLU A 54 16.17 -4.16 4.66
CA GLU A 54 17.64 -4.22 4.60
C GLU A 54 18.31 -2.94 5.11
N ASP A 55 17.74 -1.77 4.78
CA ASP A 55 18.24 -0.48 5.24
C ASP A 55 18.08 -0.32 6.77
N LEU A 56 16.96 -0.77 7.33
CA LEU A 56 16.73 -0.79 8.78
C LEU A 56 17.64 -1.81 9.49
N GLU A 57 17.87 -2.97 8.91
CA GLU A 57 18.79 -3.97 9.46
C GLU A 57 20.21 -3.39 9.56
N LYS A 58 20.70 -2.75 8.50
CA LYS A 58 22.01 -2.06 8.50
C LYS A 58 22.07 -0.95 9.54
N LYS A 59 21.06 -0.05 9.56
CA LYS A 59 21.01 1.10 10.48
C LYS A 59 20.91 0.67 11.96
N SER A 60 20.23 -0.46 12.23
CA SER A 60 20.10 -1.01 13.58
C SER A 60 21.30 -1.86 14.03
N ASN A 61 22.34 -1.99 13.19
CA ASN A 61 23.46 -2.93 13.43
C ASN A 61 22.98 -4.37 13.68
N GLY A 62 22.01 -4.83 12.91
CA GLY A 62 21.44 -6.16 12.98
C GLY A 62 20.55 -6.41 14.20
N ARG A 63 20.10 -5.37 14.90
CA ARG A 63 19.11 -5.49 16.00
C ARG A 63 17.70 -5.73 15.48
N LEU A 64 17.36 -5.21 14.30
CA LEU A 64 16.18 -5.58 13.51
C LEU A 64 16.64 -6.53 12.41
N THR A 65 15.97 -7.66 12.23
CA THR A 65 16.18 -8.60 11.13
C THR A 65 14.85 -8.89 10.46
N PHE A 66 14.81 -8.89 9.12
CA PHE A 66 13.55 -8.95 8.38
C PHE A 66 13.39 -10.28 7.63
N LYS A 67 12.19 -10.85 7.75
CA LYS A 67 11.78 -12.03 6.99
C LYS A 67 10.51 -11.73 6.20
N HIS A 68 10.65 -11.69 4.88
CA HIS A 68 9.58 -11.33 3.97
C HIS A 68 8.79 -12.54 3.49
N PHE A 69 7.45 -12.41 3.44
CA PHE A 69 6.50 -13.43 2.98
C PHE A 69 5.62 -12.84 1.86
N PRO A 70 6.16 -12.71 0.62
CA PRO A 70 5.42 -12.15 -0.52
C PRO A 70 4.41 -13.15 -1.09
N GLY A 71 3.51 -12.67 -1.97
CA GLY A 71 2.59 -13.52 -2.72
C GLY A 71 1.58 -14.27 -1.87
N ALA A 72 1.14 -13.65 -0.77
CA ALA A 72 0.15 -14.22 0.15
C ALA A 72 0.62 -15.54 0.83
N GLN A 73 1.93 -15.77 1.00
CA GLN A 73 2.48 -16.98 1.63
C GLN A 73 1.98 -17.20 3.07
N MET A 74 1.65 -16.14 3.81
CA MET A 74 1.08 -16.25 5.17
C MET A 74 -0.43 -16.48 5.16
N GLY A 75 -1.10 -16.32 4.00
CA GLY A 75 -2.54 -16.49 3.86
C GLY A 75 -3.18 -15.44 2.96
N PRO A 76 -4.51 -15.54 2.74
CA PRO A 76 -5.20 -14.72 1.74
C PRO A 76 -5.23 -13.24 2.10
N THR A 77 -5.27 -12.38 1.06
CA THR A 77 -5.24 -10.91 1.17
C THR A 77 -6.15 -10.32 2.26
N PRO A 78 -7.40 -10.77 2.46
CA PRO A 78 -8.27 -10.21 3.50
C PRO A 78 -7.77 -10.44 4.95
N LYS A 79 -6.84 -11.36 5.17
CA LYS A 79 -6.29 -11.68 6.49
C LYS A 79 -5.07 -10.85 6.89
N HIS A 80 -4.49 -10.08 5.97
CA HIS A 80 -3.23 -9.39 6.21
C HIS A 80 -3.31 -8.36 7.34
N PHE A 81 -4.43 -7.63 7.45
CA PHE A 81 -4.63 -6.74 8.60
C PHE A 81 -4.66 -7.51 9.94
N ASP A 82 -5.37 -8.63 9.96
CA ASP A 82 -5.46 -9.46 11.16
C ASP A 82 -4.10 -10.06 11.54
N PHE A 83 -3.24 -10.41 10.58
CA PHE A 83 -1.89 -10.89 10.88
C PHE A 83 -1.06 -9.86 11.66
N ALA A 84 -1.13 -8.58 11.29
CA ALA A 84 -0.46 -7.53 12.05
C ALA A 84 -1.16 -7.26 13.38
N ARG A 85 -2.50 -7.13 13.39
CA ARG A 85 -3.25 -6.86 14.62
C ARG A 85 -3.02 -7.94 15.68
N ASP A 86 -3.04 -9.20 15.29
CA ASP A 86 -2.97 -10.35 16.20
C ASP A 86 -1.52 -10.80 16.49
N GLY A 87 -0.52 -10.15 15.86
CA GLY A 87 0.91 -10.44 16.07
C GLY A 87 1.41 -11.72 15.39
N THR A 88 0.68 -12.24 14.39
CA THR A 88 1.17 -13.33 13.53
C THR A 88 2.31 -12.85 12.63
N ALA A 89 2.24 -11.58 12.20
CA ALA A 89 3.33 -10.84 11.57
C ALA A 89 3.56 -9.53 12.32
N GLU A 90 4.80 -9.08 12.40
CA GLU A 90 5.16 -7.80 12.99
C GLU A 90 4.76 -6.64 12.08
N ILE A 91 4.80 -6.84 10.76
CA ILE A 91 4.41 -5.84 9.74
C ILE A 91 3.54 -6.53 8.69
N ALA A 92 2.52 -5.82 8.21
CA ALA A 92 1.71 -6.27 7.08
C ALA A 92 1.47 -5.15 6.07
N TYR A 93 1.53 -5.51 4.79
CA TYR A 93 1.00 -4.72 3.69
C TYR A 93 -0.45 -5.14 3.45
N ILE A 94 -1.38 -4.19 3.53
CA ILE A 94 -2.81 -4.44 3.44
C ILE A 94 -3.45 -3.69 2.27
N LEU A 95 -4.48 -4.28 1.68
CA LEU A 95 -5.40 -3.67 0.73
C LEU A 95 -6.74 -3.44 1.46
N HIS A 96 -7.17 -2.18 1.63
CA HIS A 96 -8.39 -1.86 2.37
C HIS A 96 -9.63 -2.51 1.75
N GLY A 97 -9.77 -2.44 0.42
CA GLY A 97 -10.89 -3.03 -0.31
C GLY A 97 -11.01 -4.55 -0.23
N ALA A 98 -9.99 -5.27 0.25
CA ALA A 98 -10.05 -6.71 0.47
C ALA A 98 -10.93 -7.11 1.67
N THR A 99 -11.25 -6.16 2.56
CA THR A 99 -12.12 -6.35 3.73
C THR A 99 -13.22 -5.29 3.74
N PRO A 100 -14.21 -5.39 2.84
CA PRO A 100 -15.25 -4.37 2.68
C PRO A 100 -15.93 -4.01 4.01
N GLY A 101 -16.07 -2.72 4.27
CA GLY A 101 -16.71 -2.19 5.49
C GLY A 101 -15.82 -2.11 6.73
N ARG A 102 -14.55 -2.53 6.66
CA ARG A 102 -13.60 -2.39 7.79
C ARG A 102 -12.98 -1.01 7.87
N PHE A 103 -12.72 -0.38 6.73
CA PHE A 103 -12.03 0.91 6.60
C PHE A 103 -12.86 1.94 5.80
N PRO A 104 -14.15 2.12 6.14
CA PRO A 104 -15.07 2.85 5.27
C PRO A 104 -14.68 4.31 5.04
N LEU A 105 -14.11 5.00 6.03
CA LEU A 105 -13.68 6.40 5.90
C LEU A 105 -12.36 6.50 5.12
N THR A 106 -11.42 5.58 5.37
CA THR A 106 -10.16 5.52 4.60
C THR A 106 -10.44 5.24 3.12
N GLU A 107 -11.41 4.37 2.80
CA GLU A 107 -11.77 4.03 1.43
C GLU A 107 -12.46 5.17 0.66
N LEU A 108 -12.85 6.27 1.31
CA LEU A 108 -13.36 7.46 0.61
C LEU A 108 -12.32 8.10 -0.33
N VAL A 109 -11.03 7.86 -0.14
CA VAL A 109 -9.99 8.27 -1.09
C VAL A 109 -10.11 7.57 -2.45
N ASN A 110 -10.76 6.39 -2.48
CA ASN A 110 -10.96 5.59 -3.69
C ASN A 110 -12.12 6.08 -4.57
N MET A 111 -12.84 7.16 -4.13
CA MET A 111 -13.93 7.71 -4.95
C MET A 111 -13.40 8.16 -6.32
N PRO A 112 -14.18 7.90 -7.39
CA PRO A 112 -13.74 8.19 -8.74
C PRO A 112 -13.29 9.64 -8.91
N TYR A 113 -12.17 9.84 -9.63
CA TYR A 113 -11.60 11.16 -9.98
C TYR A 113 -11.20 12.07 -8.80
N LEU A 114 -10.98 11.50 -7.60
CA LEU A 114 -10.48 12.29 -6.46
C LEU A 114 -8.96 12.42 -6.45
N VAL A 115 -8.25 11.35 -6.81
CA VAL A 115 -6.78 11.25 -6.70
C VAL A 115 -6.14 11.33 -8.07
N ALA A 116 -5.24 12.29 -8.28
CA ALA A 116 -4.62 12.57 -9.57
C ALA A 116 -3.31 11.79 -9.83
N SER A 117 -2.66 11.25 -8.77
CA SER A 117 -1.44 10.43 -8.82
C SER A 117 -1.25 9.69 -7.51
N ALA A 118 -0.34 8.71 -7.45
CA ALA A 118 -0.02 8.03 -6.20
C ALA A 118 0.59 9.00 -5.18
N GLU A 119 1.50 9.87 -5.59
CA GLU A 119 2.05 10.93 -4.73
C GLU A 119 0.94 11.82 -4.15
N HIS A 120 -0.04 12.18 -4.96
CA HIS A 120 -1.21 12.96 -4.53
C HIS A 120 -2.03 12.22 -3.47
N GLY A 121 -2.34 10.95 -3.70
CA GLY A 121 -3.10 10.12 -2.76
C GLY A 121 -2.40 9.93 -1.42
N ILE A 122 -1.08 9.75 -1.42
CA ILE A 122 -0.28 9.65 -0.20
C ILE A 122 -0.34 10.93 0.63
N LYS A 123 -0.19 12.10 0.00
CA LYS A 123 -0.27 13.40 0.69
C LYS A 123 -1.65 13.63 1.32
N ILE A 124 -2.71 13.18 0.67
CA ILE A 124 -4.07 13.26 1.23
C ILE A 124 -4.19 12.34 2.44
N LEU A 125 -3.85 11.06 2.28
CA LEU A 125 -4.07 10.03 3.30
C LEU A 125 -3.20 10.18 4.55
N ASN A 126 -2.00 10.78 4.44
CA ASN A 126 -1.11 10.96 5.58
C ASN A 126 -1.19 12.38 6.17
N ASP A 127 -2.18 13.18 5.80
CA ASP A 127 -2.43 14.44 6.48
C ASP A 127 -2.66 14.19 7.98
N PRO A 128 -1.92 14.86 8.88
CA PRO A 128 -1.97 14.55 10.31
C PRO A 128 -3.34 14.77 10.93
N GLU A 129 -4.08 15.78 10.47
CA GLU A 129 -5.42 16.08 11.02
C GLU A 129 -6.44 15.05 10.55
N LEU A 130 -6.44 14.68 9.27
CA LEU A 130 -7.32 13.66 8.70
C LEU A 130 -7.07 12.31 9.38
N ARG A 131 -5.80 11.91 9.55
CA ARG A 131 -5.43 10.68 10.22
C ARG A 131 -5.89 10.64 11.67
N ALA A 132 -5.49 11.62 12.46
CA ALA A 132 -5.78 11.65 13.89
C ALA A 132 -7.28 11.70 14.20
N LYS A 133 -8.07 12.42 13.38
CA LYS A 133 -9.51 12.56 13.61
C LYS A 133 -10.34 11.39 13.11
N HIS A 134 -9.89 10.69 12.05
CA HIS A 134 -10.77 9.77 11.34
C HIS A 134 -10.11 8.43 10.94
N LEU A 135 -8.90 8.45 10.35
CA LEU A 135 -8.41 7.26 9.68
C LEU A 135 -7.70 6.28 10.63
N ASP A 136 -6.95 6.78 11.60
CA ASP A 136 -6.18 5.91 12.52
C ASP A 136 -7.10 5.06 13.40
N ALA A 137 -8.31 5.55 13.72
CA ALA A 137 -9.30 4.78 14.49
C ALA A 137 -9.79 3.51 13.78
N GLU A 138 -9.81 3.50 12.44
CA GLU A 138 -10.18 2.32 11.64
C GLU A 138 -9.09 1.23 11.67
N HIS A 139 -7.86 1.61 12.02
CA HIS A 139 -6.70 0.71 12.09
C HIS A 139 -6.36 0.28 13.52
N LYS A 140 -7.32 0.36 14.44
CA LYS A 140 -7.12 0.03 15.86
C LYS A 140 -6.48 -1.35 16.06
N GLY A 141 -5.50 -1.42 16.97
CA GLY A 141 -4.70 -2.61 17.26
C GLY A 141 -3.45 -2.74 16.39
N THR A 142 -3.24 -1.77 15.48
CA THR A 142 -2.02 -1.66 14.69
C THR A 142 -1.48 -0.22 14.74
N LYS A 143 -0.18 -0.07 14.56
CA LYS A 143 0.45 1.22 14.28
C LYS A 143 0.52 1.40 12.77
N VAL A 144 -0.21 2.36 12.22
CA VAL A 144 -0.10 2.73 10.81
C VAL A 144 1.26 3.37 10.59
N LEU A 145 2.11 2.73 9.79
CA LEU A 145 3.38 3.31 9.36
C LEU A 145 3.12 4.36 8.27
N TYR A 146 2.40 3.98 7.23
CA TYR A 146 1.91 4.91 6.21
C TYR A 146 0.72 4.35 5.44
N LEU A 147 -0.09 5.26 4.92
CA LEU A 147 -1.19 5.00 4.00
C LEU A 147 -0.78 5.43 2.59
N PHE A 148 -1.25 4.74 1.56
CA PHE A 148 -0.91 5.11 0.19
C PHE A 148 -1.95 4.60 -0.82
N THR A 149 -1.85 5.10 -2.05
CA THR A 149 -2.59 4.61 -3.21
C THR A 149 -1.63 4.24 -4.32
N HIS A 150 -2.06 3.42 -5.26
CA HIS A 150 -1.39 3.34 -6.57
C HIS A 150 -1.75 4.58 -7.42
N GLN A 151 -1.06 4.78 -8.55
CA GLN A 151 -1.45 5.80 -9.52
C GLN A 151 -2.84 5.51 -10.09
N PRO A 152 -3.58 6.52 -10.59
CA PRO A 152 -4.90 6.32 -11.15
C PRO A 152 -4.91 5.21 -12.21
N GLY A 153 -5.88 4.32 -12.08
CA GLY A 153 -6.03 3.14 -12.93
C GLY A 153 -7.10 3.31 -14.01
N SER A 154 -7.06 2.40 -14.95
CA SER A 154 -7.90 2.29 -16.13
C SER A 154 -8.50 0.89 -16.26
N VAL A 155 -9.29 0.64 -17.30
CA VAL A 155 -9.83 -0.69 -17.56
C VAL A 155 -9.06 -1.35 -18.70
N HIS A 156 -8.61 -2.59 -18.46
CA HIS A 156 -7.93 -3.44 -19.43
C HIS A 156 -8.86 -4.59 -19.82
N THR A 157 -9.12 -4.79 -21.12
CA THR A 157 -10.05 -5.81 -21.60
C THR A 157 -9.36 -6.78 -22.58
N THR A 158 -9.83 -8.03 -22.59
CA THR A 158 -9.22 -9.12 -23.38
C THR A 158 -9.64 -9.08 -24.86
N LYS A 159 -10.94 -8.97 -25.13
CA LYS A 159 -11.51 -9.18 -26.48
C LYS A 159 -12.29 -7.99 -27.04
N LYS A 160 -12.92 -7.18 -26.19
CA LYS A 160 -13.77 -6.08 -26.59
C LYS A 160 -13.21 -4.74 -26.13
N ALA A 161 -13.01 -3.82 -27.05
CA ALA A 161 -12.64 -2.45 -26.74
C ALA A 161 -13.83 -1.71 -26.10
N ILE A 162 -13.58 -0.88 -25.10
CA ILE A 162 -14.56 0.06 -24.54
C ILE A 162 -14.26 1.44 -25.11
N ARG A 163 -14.98 1.85 -26.14
CA ARG A 163 -14.87 3.16 -26.80
C ARG A 163 -16.02 4.09 -26.44
N SER A 164 -17.09 3.52 -25.88
CA SER A 164 -18.27 4.21 -25.39
C SER A 164 -18.80 3.49 -24.14
N LEU A 165 -19.68 4.13 -23.39
CA LEU A 165 -20.35 3.51 -22.23
C LEU A 165 -21.15 2.27 -22.62
N GLU A 166 -21.74 2.25 -23.83
CA GLU A 166 -22.50 1.11 -24.35
C GLU A 166 -21.63 -0.14 -24.51
N ASP A 167 -20.35 0.01 -24.83
CA ASP A 167 -19.41 -1.10 -25.01
C ASP A 167 -19.13 -1.85 -23.70
N ALA A 168 -19.29 -1.19 -22.55
CA ALA A 168 -19.08 -1.79 -21.24
C ALA A 168 -20.19 -2.75 -20.84
N LYS A 169 -21.39 -2.60 -21.42
CA LYS A 169 -22.57 -3.40 -21.03
C LYS A 169 -22.31 -4.90 -21.16
N GLY A 170 -22.64 -5.60 -20.07
CA GLY A 170 -22.55 -7.06 -19.96
C GLY A 170 -21.14 -7.62 -19.80
N LEU A 171 -20.07 -6.80 -19.84
CA LEU A 171 -18.73 -7.25 -19.56
C LEU A 171 -18.56 -7.60 -18.07
N ARG A 172 -17.84 -8.67 -17.77
CA ARG A 172 -17.45 -9.07 -16.42
C ARG A 172 -16.11 -8.41 -16.12
N LEU A 173 -16.16 -7.37 -15.28
CA LEU A 173 -14.99 -6.53 -14.99
C LEU A 173 -14.57 -6.69 -13.52
N ARG A 174 -13.29 -7.00 -13.31
CA ARG A 174 -12.72 -7.13 -11.97
C ARG A 174 -12.65 -5.78 -11.29
N PHE A 175 -13.05 -5.74 -10.02
CA PHE A 175 -12.86 -4.59 -9.13
C PHE A 175 -11.91 -4.90 -7.97
N SER A 176 -11.34 -3.85 -7.36
CA SER A 176 -10.46 -3.92 -6.20
C SER A 176 -11.04 -3.27 -4.95
N THR A 177 -12.02 -2.37 -5.11
CA THR A 177 -12.61 -1.57 -4.03
C THR A 177 -14.13 -1.47 -4.22
N PRO A 178 -14.90 -1.24 -3.14
CA PRO A 178 -16.34 -1.02 -3.22
C PRO A 178 -16.72 0.12 -4.18
N ALA A 179 -15.96 1.22 -4.19
CA ALA A 179 -16.24 2.35 -5.09
C ALA A 179 -16.19 1.93 -6.56
N ILE A 180 -15.20 1.14 -6.97
CA ILE A 180 -15.10 0.66 -8.36
C ILE A 180 -16.12 -0.41 -8.66
N ARG A 181 -16.56 -1.22 -7.68
CA ARG A 181 -17.70 -2.12 -7.86
C ARG A 181 -18.94 -1.35 -8.31
N GLU A 182 -19.29 -0.29 -7.59
CA GLU A 182 -20.46 0.54 -7.91
C GLU A 182 -20.29 1.27 -9.25
N PHE A 183 -19.08 1.76 -9.55
CA PHE A 183 -18.76 2.41 -10.81
C PHE A 183 -18.96 1.46 -12.01
N ILE A 184 -18.45 0.22 -11.92
CA ILE A 184 -18.62 -0.82 -12.93
C ILE A 184 -20.11 -1.14 -13.13
N ALA A 185 -20.87 -1.30 -12.04
CA ALA A 185 -22.32 -1.56 -12.11
C ALA A 185 -23.05 -0.39 -12.80
N ALA A 186 -22.70 0.84 -12.46
CA ALA A 186 -23.30 2.04 -13.09
C ALA A 186 -22.94 2.20 -14.57
N MET A 187 -21.82 1.62 -15.03
CA MET A 187 -21.47 1.51 -16.45
C MET A 187 -22.31 0.46 -17.19
N GLY A 188 -23.14 -0.33 -16.50
CA GLY A 188 -23.90 -1.45 -17.06
C GLY A 188 -23.09 -2.74 -17.25
N ALA A 189 -21.89 -2.80 -16.68
CA ALA A 189 -21.06 -4.00 -16.63
C ALA A 189 -21.33 -4.83 -15.34
N THR A 190 -20.86 -6.06 -15.30
CA THR A 190 -20.97 -6.94 -14.14
C THR A 190 -19.68 -6.88 -13.33
N PRO A 191 -19.70 -6.34 -12.09
CA PRO A 191 -18.52 -6.31 -11.25
C PRO A 191 -18.22 -7.69 -10.66
N VAL A 192 -16.93 -8.11 -10.72
CA VAL A 192 -16.46 -9.40 -10.20
C VAL A 192 -15.28 -9.16 -9.25
N GLY A 193 -15.41 -9.65 -8.01
CA GLY A 193 -14.35 -9.58 -7.01
C GLY A 193 -13.34 -10.71 -7.20
N VAL A 194 -12.10 -10.36 -7.54
CA VAL A 194 -10.99 -11.31 -7.73
C VAL A 194 -9.73 -10.78 -7.04
N PRO A 195 -9.05 -11.61 -6.21
CA PRO A 195 -7.79 -11.25 -5.60
C PRO A 195 -6.71 -10.93 -6.64
N PRO A 196 -5.75 -10.04 -6.33
CA PRO A 196 -4.69 -9.67 -7.27
C PRO A 196 -3.90 -10.85 -7.84
N THR A 197 -3.71 -11.91 -7.07
CA THR A 197 -2.96 -13.12 -7.44
C THR A 197 -3.65 -13.99 -8.49
N GLU A 198 -4.96 -13.83 -8.71
CA GLU A 198 -5.77 -14.67 -9.58
C GLU A 198 -6.18 -13.97 -10.89
N VAL A 199 -5.99 -12.64 -10.99
CA VAL A 199 -6.52 -11.83 -12.10
C VAL A 199 -6.04 -12.32 -13.47
N ALA A 200 -4.74 -12.57 -13.64
CA ALA A 200 -4.18 -13.02 -14.91
C ALA A 200 -4.77 -14.36 -15.36
N GLU A 201 -4.90 -15.31 -14.44
CA GLU A 201 -5.50 -16.63 -14.70
C GLU A 201 -6.97 -16.52 -15.09
N GLN A 202 -7.75 -15.71 -14.37
CA GLN A 202 -9.18 -15.52 -14.64
C GLN A 202 -9.43 -14.85 -16.01
N LEU A 203 -8.58 -13.91 -16.40
CA LEU A 203 -8.63 -13.29 -17.73
C LEU A 203 -8.25 -14.29 -18.84
N GLN A 204 -7.23 -15.13 -18.63
CA GLN A 204 -6.82 -16.17 -19.57
C GLN A 204 -7.91 -17.22 -19.77
N LYS A 205 -8.57 -17.64 -18.68
CA LYS A 205 -9.69 -18.60 -18.71
C LYS A 205 -10.97 -17.99 -19.29
N GLY A 206 -11.04 -16.67 -19.47
CA GLY A 206 -12.23 -15.98 -19.95
C GLY A 206 -13.40 -15.95 -18.96
N THR A 207 -13.14 -16.14 -17.67
CA THR A 207 -14.12 -15.90 -16.59
C THR A 207 -14.28 -14.41 -16.29
N LEU A 208 -13.26 -13.62 -16.61
CA LEU A 208 -13.27 -12.17 -16.67
C LEU A 208 -13.10 -11.70 -18.12
N ASP A 209 -13.76 -10.62 -18.48
CA ASP A 209 -13.61 -9.94 -19.77
C ASP A 209 -12.61 -8.78 -19.69
N GLY A 210 -12.37 -8.29 -18.45
CA GLY A 210 -11.41 -7.22 -18.18
C GLY A 210 -11.18 -7.01 -16.70
N ALA A 211 -10.24 -6.11 -16.39
CA ALA A 211 -9.89 -5.73 -15.03
C ALA A 211 -9.60 -4.25 -14.91
N PHE A 212 -10.11 -3.63 -13.85
CA PHE A 212 -9.68 -2.31 -13.42
C PHE A 212 -8.38 -2.44 -12.63
N THR A 213 -7.32 -1.80 -13.13
CA THR A 213 -6.02 -1.66 -12.47
C THR A 213 -5.22 -0.53 -13.11
N ASP A 214 -4.10 -0.17 -12.53
CA ASP A 214 -3.14 0.75 -13.10
C ASP A 214 -2.22 0.05 -14.10
N TYR A 215 -1.51 0.82 -14.94
CA TYR A 215 -0.59 0.25 -15.93
C TYR A 215 0.58 -0.51 -15.31
N GLY A 216 1.09 -0.08 -14.16
CA GLY A 216 2.15 -0.81 -13.43
C GLY A 216 1.68 -2.19 -12.98
N GLY A 217 0.45 -2.25 -12.45
CA GLY A 217 -0.22 -3.50 -12.10
C GLY A 217 -0.45 -4.39 -13.33
N ALA A 218 -1.06 -3.83 -14.38
CA ALA A 218 -1.36 -4.59 -15.59
C ALA A 218 -0.11 -5.09 -16.32
N GLY A 219 0.82 -4.19 -16.68
CA GLY A 219 1.94 -4.53 -17.55
C GLY A 219 3.10 -5.22 -16.85
N ILE A 220 3.42 -4.81 -15.63
CA ILE A 220 4.61 -5.28 -14.90
C ILE A 220 4.26 -6.39 -13.91
N ALA A 221 3.33 -6.11 -12.98
CA ALA A 221 3.07 -7.03 -11.88
C ALA A 221 2.29 -8.27 -12.32
N TRP A 222 1.25 -8.11 -13.12
CA TRP A 222 0.38 -9.21 -13.58
C TRP A 222 0.69 -9.68 -14.98
N LYS A 223 1.57 -8.98 -15.72
CA LYS A 223 2.03 -9.34 -17.08
C LYS A 223 0.87 -9.59 -18.04
N LEU A 224 -0.11 -8.68 -18.04
CA LEU A 224 -1.30 -8.78 -18.87
C LEU A 224 -1.05 -8.41 -20.35
N GLY A 225 0.14 -7.93 -20.71
CA GLY A 225 0.54 -7.75 -22.10
C GLY A 225 0.41 -9.08 -22.86
N GLY A 226 -0.31 -9.08 -23.97
CA GLY A 226 -0.65 -10.30 -24.70
C GLY A 226 -1.94 -11.01 -24.24
N ILE A 227 -2.43 -10.77 -23.02
CA ILE A 227 -3.74 -11.25 -22.53
C ILE A 227 -4.81 -10.20 -22.83
N CYS A 228 -4.62 -8.97 -22.35
CA CYS A 228 -5.50 -7.84 -22.61
C CYS A 228 -5.09 -7.16 -23.91
N LYS A 229 -6.05 -7.00 -24.83
CA LYS A 229 -5.83 -6.37 -26.13
C LYS A 229 -6.18 -4.89 -26.14
N TYR A 230 -6.94 -4.41 -25.17
CA TYR A 230 -7.40 -3.03 -25.11
C TYR A 230 -7.22 -2.47 -23.71
N THR A 231 -6.81 -1.21 -23.64
CA THR A 231 -6.85 -0.40 -22.42
C THR A 231 -7.62 0.87 -22.71
N THR A 232 -8.77 1.04 -22.06
CA THR A 232 -9.47 2.33 -22.10
C THR A 232 -8.94 3.21 -20.98
N GLU A 233 -8.21 4.27 -21.37
CA GLU A 233 -7.48 5.16 -20.47
C GLU A 233 -8.45 6.12 -19.78
N MET A 234 -9.02 5.68 -18.66
CA MET A 234 -9.96 6.46 -17.86
C MET A 234 -9.27 7.19 -16.70
N TYR A 235 -8.19 6.63 -16.17
CA TYR A 235 -7.48 7.14 -14.96
C TYR A 235 -8.44 7.57 -13.84
N CYS A 236 -9.49 6.76 -13.63
CA CYS A 236 -10.66 7.16 -12.87
C CYS A 236 -10.66 6.70 -11.40
N PHE A 237 -9.73 5.84 -11.01
CA PHE A 237 -9.78 5.27 -9.67
C PHE A 237 -8.40 4.97 -9.09
N VAL A 238 -8.36 4.85 -7.78
CA VAL A 238 -7.23 4.28 -7.04
C VAL A 238 -7.74 3.20 -6.08
N SER A 239 -6.82 2.35 -5.62
CA SER A 239 -7.05 1.54 -4.42
C SER A 239 -6.18 2.06 -3.30
N SER A 240 -6.72 2.11 -2.10
CA SER A 240 -5.98 2.51 -0.90
C SER A 240 -5.38 1.31 -0.19
N PHE A 241 -4.19 1.53 0.34
CA PHE A 241 -3.38 0.54 1.04
C PHE A 241 -2.80 1.13 2.32
N ALA A 242 -2.35 0.24 3.21
CA ALA A 242 -1.48 0.62 4.32
C ALA A 242 -0.32 -0.35 4.49
N VAL A 243 0.77 0.16 5.06
CA VAL A 243 1.74 -0.66 5.77
C VAL A 243 1.54 -0.40 7.26
N VAL A 244 1.22 -1.46 7.98
CA VAL A 244 0.90 -1.40 9.41
C VAL A 244 1.83 -2.31 10.19
N ALA A 245 2.18 -1.90 11.41
CA ALA A 245 2.93 -2.72 12.36
C ALA A 245 2.03 -3.21 13.49
N ASN A 246 2.32 -4.37 14.05
CA ASN A 246 1.69 -4.83 15.28
C ASN A 246 1.98 -3.82 16.41
N GLU A 247 0.93 -3.30 17.05
CA GLU A 247 1.06 -2.26 18.05
C GLU A 247 1.85 -2.74 19.28
N ALA A 248 1.57 -3.96 19.75
CA ALA A 248 2.22 -4.53 20.91
C ALA A 248 3.71 -4.87 20.65
N TRP A 249 4.04 -5.33 19.44
CA TRP A 249 5.44 -5.52 19.04
C TRP A 249 6.16 -4.18 18.97
N PHE A 250 5.57 -3.18 18.32
CA PHE A 250 6.18 -1.86 18.19
C PHE A 250 6.47 -1.23 19.57
N ALA A 251 5.53 -1.35 20.51
CA ALA A 251 5.69 -0.85 21.88
C ALA A 251 6.81 -1.56 22.69
N LYS A 252 7.16 -2.81 22.33
CA LYS A 252 8.27 -3.55 22.95
C LYS A 252 9.65 -3.17 22.41
N LEU A 253 9.71 -2.46 21.28
CA LEU A 253 10.98 -1.98 20.74
C LEU A 253 11.59 -0.92 21.69
N PRO A 254 12.91 -0.92 21.91
CA PRO A 254 13.59 0.20 22.55
C PRO A 254 13.29 1.53 21.84
N PRO A 255 13.30 2.66 22.57
CA PRO A 255 12.94 3.96 22.02
C PRO A 255 13.72 4.38 20.76
N ASP A 256 14.99 4.01 20.67
CA ASP A 256 15.85 4.27 19.52
C ASP A 256 15.40 3.48 18.28
N LEU A 257 14.96 2.23 18.43
CA LEU A 257 14.42 1.44 17.33
C LEU A 257 13.01 1.90 16.93
N GLN A 258 12.17 2.29 17.90
CA GLN A 258 10.86 2.90 17.60
C GLN A 258 11.02 4.17 16.75
N LYS A 259 11.97 5.04 17.16
CA LYS A 259 12.29 6.26 16.42
C LYS A 259 12.83 5.92 15.02
N MET A 260 13.74 4.96 14.91
CA MET A 260 14.32 4.55 13.63
C MET A 260 13.24 4.08 12.64
N VAL A 261 12.31 3.23 13.09
CA VAL A 261 11.19 2.75 12.27
C VAL A 261 10.27 3.91 11.87
N THR A 262 9.96 4.82 12.81
CA THR A 262 9.08 5.97 12.53
C THR A 262 9.74 6.95 11.55
N ASP A 263 11.01 7.28 11.76
CA ASP A 263 11.75 8.21 10.90
C ASP A 263 11.94 7.65 9.48
N SER A 264 12.04 6.31 9.34
CA SER A 264 12.26 5.64 8.05
C SER A 264 11.13 5.80 7.05
N VAL A 265 9.95 6.19 7.51
CA VAL A 265 8.77 6.45 6.66
C VAL A 265 8.44 7.93 6.53
N THR A 266 9.31 8.82 7.05
CA THR A 266 9.16 10.26 6.86
C THR A 266 9.48 10.62 5.41
N GLY A 267 8.61 11.36 4.75
CA GLY A 267 8.77 11.72 3.33
C GLY A 267 8.45 10.56 2.36
N ILE A 268 7.70 9.58 2.84
CA ILE A 268 7.32 8.37 2.09
C ILE A 268 6.62 8.68 0.75
N GLU A 269 6.02 9.86 0.62
CA GLU A 269 5.40 10.33 -0.63
C GLU A 269 6.39 10.44 -1.78
N LYS A 270 7.68 10.71 -1.49
CA LYS A 270 8.73 10.75 -2.49
C LYS A 270 9.14 9.36 -2.96
N ASP A 271 9.23 8.40 -2.04
CA ASP A 271 9.71 7.06 -2.36
C ASP A 271 8.58 6.19 -2.95
N ILE A 272 7.47 6.08 -2.22
CA ILE A 272 6.33 5.25 -2.64
C ILE A 272 5.49 5.96 -3.71
N GLY A 273 5.14 7.23 -3.50
CA GLY A 273 4.29 7.97 -4.43
C GLY A 273 4.90 8.11 -5.81
N THR A 274 6.11 8.69 -5.89
CA THR A 274 6.79 8.84 -7.17
C THR A 274 7.20 7.50 -7.78
N GLY A 275 7.53 6.50 -6.95
CA GLY A 275 7.84 5.16 -7.42
C GLY A 275 6.64 4.49 -8.11
N TRP A 276 5.44 4.56 -7.52
CA TRP A 276 4.22 4.08 -8.16
C TRP A 276 3.90 4.86 -9.44
N ASP A 277 3.97 6.20 -9.40
CA ASP A 277 3.70 7.04 -10.57
C ASP A 277 4.68 6.78 -11.74
N ALA A 278 5.92 6.38 -11.43
CA ALA A 278 6.91 6.02 -12.43
C ALA A 278 6.62 4.70 -13.15
N LEU A 279 5.77 3.83 -12.58
CA LEU A 279 5.42 2.54 -13.20
C LEU A 279 4.45 2.68 -14.38
N ASP A 280 3.80 3.83 -14.55
CA ASP A 280 2.83 4.04 -15.63
C ASP A 280 3.48 3.84 -17.01
N VAL A 281 4.58 4.52 -17.28
CA VAL A 281 5.27 4.48 -18.57
C VAL A 281 5.76 3.07 -18.93
N PRO A 282 6.58 2.39 -18.11
CA PRO A 282 7.03 1.03 -18.43
C PRO A 282 5.87 0.02 -18.43
N GLY A 283 4.86 0.20 -17.59
CA GLY A 283 3.66 -0.65 -17.58
C GLY A 283 2.86 -0.52 -18.85
N LYS A 284 2.59 0.72 -19.31
CA LYS A 284 1.96 1.00 -20.60
C LYS A 284 2.76 0.39 -21.74
N LYS A 285 4.10 0.59 -21.75
CA LYS A 285 4.96 0.00 -22.76
C LYS A 285 4.82 -1.52 -22.80
N ALA A 286 4.84 -2.20 -21.66
CA ALA A 286 4.70 -3.66 -21.59
C ALA A 286 3.35 -4.16 -22.14
N MET A 287 2.26 -3.40 -21.91
CA MET A 287 0.96 -3.71 -22.49
C MET A 287 0.95 -3.53 -24.01
N MET A 288 1.55 -2.46 -24.53
CA MET A 288 1.60 -2.16 -25.98
C MET A 288 2.53 -3.14 -26.72
N ASP A 289 3.69 -3.46 -26.16
CA ASP A 289 4.62 -4.47 -26.73
C ASP A 289 3.96 -5.86 -26.80
N GLY A 290 3.02 -6.17 -25.93
CA GLY A 290 2.19 -7.37 -25.98
C GLY A 290 1.08 -7.34 -27.05
N GLY A 291 1.03 -6.32 -27.89
CA GLY A 291 0.03 -6.14 -28.93
C GLY A 291 -1.27 -5.49 -28.44
N GLY A 292 -1.20 -4.76 -27.34
CA GLY A 292 -2.32 -3.99 -26.80
C GLY A 292 -2.56 -2.67 -27.54
N GLU A 293 -3.77 -2.14 -27.44
CA GLU A 293 -4.20 -0.82 -27.93
C GLU A 293 -4.61 0.08 -26.75
N GLY A 294 -4.03 1.28 -26.66
CA GLY A 294 -4.49 2.33 -25.73
C GLY A 294 -5.61 3.15 -26.38
N ILE A 295 -6.74 3.28 -25.70
CA ILE A 295 -7.95 3.95 -26.18
C ILE A 295 -8.21 5.16 -25.29
N ARG A 296 -8.25 6.34 -25.88
CA ARG A 296 -8.80 7.54 -25.26
C ARG A 296 -10.25 7.72 -25.68
N LEU A 297 -11.09 7.96 -24.71
CA LEU A 297 -12.51 8.20 -24.95
C LEU A 297 -12.74 9.56 -25.64
N ALA A 298 -13.78 9.63 -26.46
CA ALA A 298 -14.29 10.93 -26.91
C ALA A 298 -14.75 11.74 -25.68
N LYS A 299 -14.61 13.06 -25.75
CA LYS A 299 -14.96 13.96 -24.63
C LYS A 299 -16.37 13.73 -24.09
N THR A 300 -17.33 13.49 -24.97
CA THR A 300 -18.73 13.24 -24.61
C THR A 300 -18.91 11.94 -23.82
N GLU A 301 -18.12 10.90 -24.09
CA GLU A 301 -18.14 9.63 -23.35
C GLU A 301 -17.42 9.79 -22.01
N ASP A 302 -16.29 10.48 -21.99
CA ASP A 302 -15.55 10.78 -20.78
C ASP A 302 -16.40 11.60 -19.77
N GLU A 303 -17.13 12.62 -20.25
CA GLU A 303 -18.08 13.38 -19.45
C GLU A 303 -19.21 12.53 -18.85
N LYS A 304 -19.64 11.46 -19.53
CA LYS A 304 -20.62 10.50 -18.98
C LYS A 304 -20.01 9.72 -17.81
N LEU A 305 -18.76 9.27 -17.95
CA LEU A 305 -18.06 8.57 -16.88
C LEU A 305 -17.82 9.47 -15.65
N HIS A 306 -17.48 10.74 -15.87
CA HIS A 306 -17.36 11.71 -14.78
C HIS A 306 -18.69 11.90 -14.04
N ARG A 307 -19.83 11.93 -14.73
CA ARG A 307 -21.16 11.97 -14.10
C ARG A 307 -21.45 10.71 -13.28
N ILE A 308 -21.17 9.53 -13.86
CA ILE A 308 -21.29 8.26 -13.13
C ILE A 308 -20.44 8.29 -11.86
N GLY A 309 -19.19 8.77 -11.94
CA GLY A 309 -18.30 8.90 -10.79
C GLY A 309 -18.86 9.82 -9.69
N ALA A 310 -19.46 10.95 -10.09
CA ALA A 310 -20.12 11.86 -9.17
C ALA A 310 -21.35 11.23 -8.49
N ASP A 311 -22.19 10.53 -9.26
CA ASP A 311 -23.38 9.85 -8.75
C ASP A 311 -23.02 8.71 -7.79
N VAL A 312 -21.98 7.90 -8.10
CA VAL A 312 -21.45 6.85 -7.22
C VAL A 312 -20.91 7.45 -5.92
N THR A 313 -20.19 8.57 -6.02
CA THR A 313 -19.69 9.26 -4.85
C THR A 313 -20.82 9.74 -3.96
N GLU A 314 -21.80 10.44 -4.53
CA GLU A 314 -22.94 10.97 -3.78
C GLU A 314 -23.77 9.87 -3.11
N SER A 315 -24.07 8.79 -3.84
CA SER A 315 -24.81 7.65 -3.30
C SER A 315 -24.06 6.94 -2.18
N THR A 316 -22.73 6.81 -2.30
CA THR A 316 -21.87 6.23 -1.28
C THR A 316 -21.87 7.08 -0.01
N LEU A 317 -21.66 8.39 -0.14
CA LEU A 317 -21.69 9.31 1.00
C LEU A 317 -23.03 9.26 1.73
N LYS A 318 -24.14 9.32 0.99
CA LYS A 318 -25.50 9.22 1.56
C LYS A 318 -25.72 7.90 2.30
N ALA A 319 -25.28 6.78 1.73
CA ALA A 319 -25.43 5.46 2.35
C ALA A 319 -24.58 5.31 3.63
N MET A 320 -23.41 5.96 3.70
CA MET A 320 -22.58 5.95 4.89
C MET A 320 -23.13 6.86 5.98
N GLU A 321 -23.65 8.05 5.63
CA GLU A 321 -24.32 8.96 6.58
C GLU A 321 -25.59 8.34 7.17
N ALA A 322 -26.35 7.60 6.40
CA ALA A 322 -27.51 6.86 6.90
C ALA A 322 -27.14 5.80 7.97
N LYS A 323 -25.85 5.40 8.03
CA LYS A 323 -25.29 4.52 9.08
C LYS A 323 -24.61 5.30 10.20
N GLY A 324 -24.75 6.65 10.25
CA GLY A 324 -24.17 7.52 11.28
C GLY A 324 -22.68 7.83 11.08
N MET A 325 -22.10 7.54 9.91
CA MET A 325 -20.69 7.85 9.65
C MET A 325 -20.54 9.30 9.17
N PRO A 326 -19.46 10.02 9.54
CA PRO A 326 -19.24 11.42 9.12
C PRO A 326 -18.68 11.50 7.69
N ALA A 327 -19.28 10.78 6.73
CA ALA A 327 -18.71 10.55 5.40
C ALA A 327 -18.49 11.84 4.61
N ARG A 328 -19.47 12.77 4.58
CA ARG A 328 -19.33 14.04 3.87
C ARG A 328 -18.25 14.94 4.47
N ALA A 329 -18.15 14.96 5.81
CA ALA A 329 -17.12 15.74 6.48
C ALA A 329 -15.72 15.22 6.10
N VAL A 330 -15.50 13.90 6.19
CA VAL A 330 -14.22 13.28 5.84
C VAL A 330 -13.91 13.44 4.35
N TYR A 331 -14.87 13.19 3.48
CA TYR A 331 -14.68 13.39 2.03
C TYR A 331 -14.43 14.85 1.68
N GLY A 332 -15.08 15.78 2.37
CA GLY A 332 -14.84 17.23 2.23
C GLY A 332 -13.41 17.61 2.62
N MET A 333 -12.87 17.04 3.70
CA MET A 333 -11.45 17.20 4.07
C MET A 333 -10.53 16.62 2.98
N MET A 334 -10.80 15.42 2.48
CA MET A 334 -10.00 14.81 1.41
C MET A 334 -10.03 15.65 0.13
N LYS A 335 -11.17 16.22 -0.26
CA LYS A 335 -11.29 17.14 -1.42
C LYS A 335 -10.47 18.41 -1.22
N SER A 336 -10.50 18.99 -0.02
CA SER A 336 -9.72 20.18 0.30
C SER A 336 -8.22 19.91 0.23
N LEU A 337 -7.79 18.76 0.76
CA LEU A 337 -6.40 18.30 0.67
C LEU A 337 -6.01 17.99 -0.78
N ALA A 338 -6.90 17.37 -1.56
CA ALA A 338 -6.68 17.13 -2.98
C ALA A 338 -6.44 18.45 -3.73
N ALA A 339 -7.29 19.47 -3.53
CA ALA A 339 -7.10 20.78 -4.13
C ALA A 339 -5.79 21.48 -3.69
N LYS A 340 -5.43 21.34 -2.40
CA LYS A 340 -4.18 21.88 -1.84
C LYS A 340 -2.95 21.27 -2.50
N HIS A 341 -2.94 19.96 -2.72
CA HIS A 341 -1.78 19.23 -3.22
C HIS A 341 -1.74 19.11 -4.75
N ALA A 342 -2.81 19.43 -5.47
CA ALA A 342 -2.88 19.35 -6.93
C ALA A 342 -1.78 20.12 -7.64
N LYS A 343 -1.34 21.27 -7.09
CA LYS A 343 -0.29 22.12 -7.69
C LYS A 343 1.13 21.56 -7.53
N THR A 344 1.33 20.64 -6.60
CA THR A 344 2.65 20.11 -6.22
C THR A 344 2.79 18.60 -6.45
N SER A 345 1.81 17.99 -7.10
CA SER A 345 1.80 16.57 -7.44
C SER A 345 1.55 16.38 -8.94
N LYS A 346 2.04 15.28 -9.49
CA LYS A 346 1.74 14.88 -10.86
C LYS A 346 0.22 14.71 -11.04
N SER A 347 -0.27 14.97 -12.24
CA SER A 347 -1.65 14.65 -12.64
C SER A 347 -1.64 13.74 -13.87
N PHE A 348 -2.38 12.65 -13.80
CA PHE A 348 -2.62 11.75 -14.94
C PHE A 348 -3.82 12.21 -15.79
N TRP A 349 -4.52 13.28 -15.39
CA TRP A 349 -5.65 13.87 -16.11
C TRP A 349 -5.25 15.06 -17.01
N ALA A 350 -3.98 15.50 -16.96
CA ALA A 350 -3.47 16.65 -17.74
C ALA A 350 -3.10 16.27 -19.18
#